data_1945c0519d83ca31ee75acb73f9ca1d1
#
_entry.id   1945c0519d83ca31ee75acb73f9ca1d1
#
_cell.length_a   1.000
_cell.length_b   1.000
_cell.length_c   1.000
_cell.angle_alpha   90.00
_cell.angle_beta   90.00
_cell.angle_gamma   90.00
#
_symmetry.space_group_name_H-M   'P 1'
#
loop_
_entity.id
_entity.type
_entity.pdbx_description
1 polymer ?
#
loop_
_entity_poly.entity_id
_entity_poly.type
_entity_poly.pdbx_seq_one_letter_code
_entity_poly.pdbx_strand_id
1 'polypeptide(L)'
;MKKKITPDSVTRITELKSFTKLVVLSVLALIMTTNISKATPSTIIWIPSVDFQTYKTLHLGIDNYIRTEKDNGVRGAGIYDFGLTVGVSPFQKLQVEIGIDYLTMGDNVYDDHPLYFNGKIGTPEGALFKNSPAIALGAYNFGTKNNLTNYNIAYGLIAKTLPYVGRLSVGYYMGSEKLLLDSKLAKDNSGILASWDRPMKEISEKLWFAVDYQSGNNYLGSLNFGFSWAFSPNVSVIFGYDIYNDSETLYNSVNTNKNTFTTQLDINF
;
A
#
# COMPACT_ATOMS: atom_id res chain seq x y z
N MET A 1 22.30 -43.35 -3.45
CA MET A 1 20.93 -43.79 -3.09
C MET A 1 19.94 -43.00 -3.92
N LYS A 2 19.24 -43.64 -4.90
CA LYS A 2 18.17 -42.99 -5.68
C LYS A 2 16.89 -43.03 -4.85
N LYS A 3 16.35 -41.88 -4.44
CA LYS A 3 15.04 -41.80 -3.77
C LYS A 3 13.96 -42.33 -4.73
N LYS A 4 13.32 -43.44 -4.37
CA LYS A 4 12.17 -43.99 -5.10
C LYS A 4 10.99 -42.98 -4.96
N ILE A 5 10.54 -42.42 -6.07
CA ILE A 5 9.32 -41.60 -6.12
C ILE A 5 8.15 -42.57 -5.98
N THR A 6 7.34 -42.37 -4.94
CA THR A 6 6.16 -43.21 -4.69
C THR A 6 4.98 -42.72 -5.55
N PRO A 7 4.05 -43.59 -5.98
CA PRO A 7 2.87 -43.18 -6.75
C PRO A 7 2.06 -42.05 -6.12
N ASP A 8 1.94 -42.03 -4.80
CA ASP A 8 1.25 -40.99 -4.03
C ASP A 8 1.86 -39.58 -4.17
N SER A 9 3.19 -39.49 -4.32
CA SER A 9 3.85 -38.20 -4.51
C SER A 9 3.59 -37.59 -5.89
N VAL A 10 3.45 -38.44 -6.92
CA VAL A 10 3.13 -38.00 -8.28
C VAL A 10 1.67 -37.53 -8.38
N THR A 11 0.76 -38.21 -7.72
CA THR A 11 -0.67 -37.85 -7.67
C THR A 11 -0.85 -36.50 -6.96
N ARG A 12 -0.23 -36.28 -5.81
CA ARG A 12 -0.27 -35.00 -5.08
C ARG A 12 0.30 -33.83 -5.89
N ILE A 13 1.39 -34.05 -6.62
CA ILE A 13 1.98 -33.00 -7.48
C ILE A 13 1.04 -32.65 -8.63
N THR A 14 0.34 -33.64 -9.19
CA THR A 14 -0.61 -33.43 -10.29
C THR A 14 -1.85 -32.69 -9.81
N GLU A 15 -2.38 -33.04 -8.65
CA GLU A 15 -3.50 -32.35 -8.00
C GLU A 15 -3.15 -30.91 -7.64
N LEU A 16 -1.96 -30.66 -7.08
CA LEU A 16 -1.50 -29.30 -6.75
C LEU A 16 -1.35 -28.45 -8.02
N LYS A 17 -0.79 -28.99 -9.10
CA LYS A 17 -0.70 -28.31 -10.40
C LYS A 17 -2.07 -28.02 -11.00
N SER A 18 -3.02 -28.94 -10.87
CA SER A 18 -4.39 -28.75 -11.34
C SER A 18 -5.12 -27.69 -10.54
N PHE A 19 -4.97 -27.69 -9.21
CA PHE A 19 -5.52 -26.67 -8.32
C PHE A 19 -4.94 -25.28 -8.62
N THR A 20 -3.62 -25.18 -8.76
CA THR A 20 -2.95 -23.91 -9.14
C THR A 20 -3.43 -23.39 -10.49
N LYS A 21 -3.59 -24.26 -11.50
CA LYS A 21 -4.16 -23.87 -12.80
C LYS A 21 -5.60 -23.38 -12.68
N LEU A 22 -6.41 -24.06 -11.85
CA LEU A 22 -7.80 -23.66 -11.62
C LEU A 22 -7.90 -22.30 -10.94
N VAL A 23 -7.07 -22.04 -9.93
CA VAL A 23 -7.00 -20.75 -9.24
C VAL A 23 -6.56 -19.64 -10.20
N VAL A 24 -5.50 -19.86 -10.97
CA VAL A 24 -5.01 -18.90 -11.97
C VAL A 24 -6.07 -18.62 -13.05
N LEU A 25 -6.76 -19.65 -13.55
CA LEU A 25 -7.84 -19.51 -14.53
C LEU A 25 -9.07 -18.80 -13.94
N SER A 26 -9.40 -19.04 -12.66
CA SER A 26 -10.50 -18.36 -11.98
C SER A 26 -10.18 -16.88 -11.76
N VAL A 27 -8.96 -16.54 -11.38
CA VAL A 27 -8.48 -15.15 -11.25
C VAL A 27 -8.49 -14.46 -12.63
N LEU A 28 -7.99 -15.12 -13.68
CA LEU A 28 -8.04 -14.60 -15.06
C LEU A 28 -9.48 -14.43 -15.57
N ALA A 29 -10.40 -15.34 -15.26
CA ALA A 29 -11.80 -15.21 -15.62
C ALA A 29 -12.51 -14.09 -14.88
N LEU A 30 -12.17 -13.85 -13.60
CA LEU A 30 -12.69 -12.72 -12.82
C LEU A 30 -12.24 -11.37 -13.42
N ILE A 31 -11.01 -11.27 -13.88
CA ILE A 31 -10.46 -10.08 -14.54
C ILE A 31 -11.21 -9.72 -15.83
N MET A 32 -11.84 -10.71 -16.50
CA MET A 32 -12.52 -10.47 -17.79
C MET A 32 -14.00 -10.07 -17.67
N THR A 33 -14.61 -10.07 -16.50
CA THR A 33 -16.07 -9.90 -16.34
C THR A 33 -16.53 -8.61 -15.71
N THR A 34 -15.61 -7.66 -15.40
CA THR A 34 -15.96 -6.46 -14.64
C THR A 34 -16.20 -5.23 -15.51
N ASN A 35 -17.24 -4.48 -15.18
CA ASN A 35 -17.49 -3.13 -15.67
C ASN A 35 -16.28 -2.24 -15.36
N ILE A 36 -15.97 -1.31 -16.26
CA ILE A 36 -14.81 -0.42 -16.25
C ILE A 36 -14.71 0.32 -14.90
N SER A 37 -14.11 -0.31 -13.89
CA SER A 37 -13.57 0.35 -12.71
C SER A 37 -12.10 0.64 -13.02
N LYS A 38 -11.66 1.87 -12.82
CA LYS A 38 -10.21 2.17 -12.89
C LYS A 38 -9.58 1.59 -11.63
N ALA A 39 -8.45 0.90 -11.77
CA ALA A 39 -7.64 0.53 -10.62
C ALA A 39 -7.25 1.83 -9.90
N THR A 40 -7.77 1.98 -8.69
CA THR A 40 -7.55 3.17 -7.87
C THR A 40 -6.84 2.70 -6.61
N PRO A 41 -5.56 3.00 -6.45
CA PRO A 41 -4.82 2.57 -5.27
C PRO A 41 -5.35 3.28 -4.02
N SER A 42 -5.37 2.60 -2.89
CA SER A 42 -5.72 3.19 -1.58
C SER A 42 -4.63 4.10 -1.04
N THR A 43 -3.43 4.01 -1.60
CA THR A 43 -2.24 4.84 -1.33
C THR A 43 -1.83 5.66 -2.55
N ILE A 44 -0.96 6.63 -2.39
CA ILE A 44 -0.25 7.30 -3.49
C ILE A 44 0.90 6.38 -3.94
N ILE A 45 2.08 6.49 -3.35
CA ILE A 45 3.16 5.50 -3.42
C ILE A 45 3.35 4.89 -2.04
N TRP A 46 3.46 5.72 -1.03
CA TRP A 46 3.65 5.36 0.37
C TRP A 46 2.52 5.84 1.28
N ILE A 47 2.11 7.12 1.15
CA ILE A 47 1.09 7.70 2.01
C ILE A 47 -0.33 7.34 1.54
N PRO A 48 -1.33 7.34 2.45
CA PRO A 48 -2.73 7.17 2.07
C PRO A 48 -3.19 8.22 1.05
N SER A 49 -4.11 7.82 0.17
CA SER A 49 -4.78 8.72 -0.78
C SER A 49 -6.16 9.16 -0.28
N VAL A 50 -6.74 10.19 -0.94
CA VAL A 50 -8.15 10.57 -0.75
C VAL A 50 -9.09 9.79 -1.65
N ASP A 51 -8.58 8.83 -2.44
CA ASP A 51 -9.38 7.97 -3.30
C ASP A 51 -9.95 6.79 -2.50
N PHE A 52 -11.10 6.30 -2.91
CA PHE A 52 -11.82 5.22 -2.26
C PHE A 52 -12.18 4.13 -3.25
N GLN A 53 -12.19 2.90 -2.80
CA GLN A 53 -12.80 1.82 -3.56
C GLN A 53 -14.30 2.06 -3.70
N THR A 54 -14.83 1.87 -4.89
CA THR A 54 -16.26 2.02 -5.13
C THR A 54 -17.06 0.95 -4.37
N TYR A 55 -18.33 1.22 -4.12
CA TYR A 55 -19.19 0.28 -3.41
C TYR A 55 -19.18 -1.12 -4.03
N LYS A 56 -18.88 -2.14 -3.23
CA LYS A 56 -18.73 -3.55 -3.61
C LYS A 56 -17.55 -3.87 -4.53
N THR A 57 -16.67 -2.92 -4.81
CA THR A 57 -15.41 -3.22 -5.49
C THR A 57 -14.43 -3.78 -4.48
N LEU A 58 -13.85 -4.91 -4.80
CA LEU A 58 -12.76 -5.52 -4.07
C LEU A 58 -11.44 -5.11 -4.74
N HIS A 59 -10.49 -4.67 -3.95
CA HIS A 59 -9.16 -4.29 -4.40
C HIS A 59 -8.12 -5.21 -3.76
N LEU A 60 -7.26 -5.80 -4.57
CA LEU A 60 -6.08 -6.55 -4.15
C LEU A 60 -4.83 -5.73 -4.49
N GLY A 61 -4.06 -5.38 -3.47
CA GLY A 61 -2.72 -4.81 -3.57
C GLY A 61 -1.67 -5.88 -3.31
N ILE A 62 -0.59 -5.88 -4.10
CA ILE A 62 0.60 -6.69 -3.84
C ILE A 62 1.81 -5.79 -3.97
N ASP A 63 2.35 -5.38 -2.83
CA ASP A 63 3.42 -4.42 -2.75
C ASP A 63 4.70 -5.07 -2.26
N ASN A 64 5.83 -4.60 -2.79
CA ASN A 64 7.13 -4.98 -2.26
C ASN A 64 8.03 -3.76 -2.16
N TYR A 65 8.91 -3.78 -1.16
CA TYR A 65 9.89 -2.72 -0.88
C TYR A 65 11.26 -3.37 -0.77
N ILE A 66 12.00 -3.36 -1.87
CA ILE A 66 13.31 -4.03 -2.00
C ILE A 66 14.41 -3.05 -1.62
N ARG A 67 15.21 -3.38 -0.61
CA ARG A 67 16.34 -2.54 -0.18
C ARG A 67 17.35 -2.39 -1.31
N THR A 68 17.70 -1.15 -1.67
CA THR A 68 18.69 -0.84 -2.71
C THR A 68 20.09 -0.70 -2.14
N GLU A 69 20.19 -0.42 -0.85
CA GLU A 69 21.46 -0.23 -0.13
C GLU A 69 21.74 -1.40 0.82
N LYS A 70 22.99 -1.47 1.24
CA LYS A 70 23.47 -2.45 2.24
C LYS A 70 23.74 -1.73 3.55
N ASP A 71 23.44 -2.41 4.63
CA ASP A 71 23.85 -2.03 5.97
C ASP A 71 24.95 -2.99 6.41
N ASN A 72 26.14 -2.46 6.77
CA ASN A 72 27.32 -3.24 7.14
C ASN A 72 27.65 -4.40 6.17
N GLY A 73 27.48 -4.15 4.87
CA GLY A 73 27.76 -5.13 3.82
C GLY A 73 26.64 -6.14 3.54
N VAL A 74 25.58 -6.16 4.33
CA VAL A 74 24.41 -7.04 4.20
C VAL A 74 23.23 -6.24 3.70
N ARG A 75 22.48 -6.79 2.74
CA ARG A 75 21.21 -6.22 2.31
C ARG A 75 20.11 -6.74 3.24
N GLY A 76 19.41 -5.84 3.92
CA GLY A 76 18.26 -6.18 4.75
C GLY A 76 17.14 -6.86 3.94
N ALA A 77 16.26 -7.57 4.61
CA ALA A 77 15.10 -8.20 3.98
C ALA A 77 14.19 -7.16 3.32
N GLY A 78 13.57 -7.52 2.22
CA GLY A 78 12.49 -6.75 1.62
C GLY A 78 11.22 -6.86 2.46
N ILE A 79 10.39 -5.84 2.40
CA ILE A 79 9.04 -5.84 2.96
C ILE A 79 8.08 -6.24 1.83
N TYR A 80 7.11 -7.11 2.15
CA TYR A 80 6.03 -7.48 1.26
C TYR A 80 4.70 -7.23 1.96
N ASP A 81 3.78 -6.60 1.26
CA ASP A 81 2.43 -6.31 1.72
C ASP A 81 1.40 -6.87 0.72
N PHE A 82 0.46 -7.66 1.24
CA PHE A 82 -0.66 -8.23 0.50
C PHE A 82 -1.94 -7.66 1.09
N GLY A 83 -2.44 -6.58 0.48
CA GLY A 83 -3.60 -5.84 0.93
C GLY A 83 -4.89 -6.28 0.24
N LEU A 84 -5.96 -6.41 1.00
CA LEU A 84 -7.30 -6.63 0.48
C LEU A 84 -8.23 -5.56 1.04
N THR A 85 -8.78 -4.71 0.16
CA THR A 85 -9.63 -3.58 0.54
C THR A 85 -10.96 -3.66 -0.20
N VAL A 86 -12.05 -3.23 0.46
CA VAL A 86 -13.40 -3.22 -0.11
C VAL A 86 -14.11 -1.92 0.17
N GLY A 87 -14.77 -1.37 -0.85
CA GLY A 87 -15.69 -0.24 -0.71
C GLY A 87 -17.03 -0.69 -0.13
N VAL A 88 -17.41 -0.16 1.05
CA VAL A 88 -18.61 -0.61 1.79
C VAL A 88 -19.74 0.40 1.81
N SER A 89 -19.52 1.65 1.41
CA SER A 89 -20.56 2.69 1.39
C SER A 89 -21.26 2.75 0.03
N PRO A 90 -22.60 2.65 -0.01
CA PRO A 90 -23.37 2.83 -1.24
C PRO A 90 -23.56 4.33 -1.62
N PHE A 91 -23.11 5.25 -0.78
CA PHE A 91 -23.32 6.68 -0.98
C PHE A 91 -22.17 7.31 -1.77
N GLN A 92 -22.50 8.02 -2.84
CA GLN A 92 -21.49 8.68 -3.69
C GLN A 92 -20.77 9.83 -2.98
N LYS A 93 -21.44 10.53 -2.06
CA LYS A 93 -20.90 11.69 -1.34
C LYS A 93 -20.17 11.34 -0.04
N LEU A 94 -20.42 10.17 0.49
CA LEU A 94 -19.77 9.67 1.70
C LEU A 94 -19.27 8.26 1.40
N GLN A 95 -17.99 8.14 1.19
CA GLN A 95 -17.33 6.89 0.84
C GLN A 95 -16.65 6.29 2.05
N VAL A 96 -16.68 4.98 2.13
CA VAL A 96 -16.05 4.20 3.22
C VAL A 96 -15.41 2.98 2.60
N GLU A 97 -14.17 2.71 2.98
CA GLU A 97 -13.51 1.44 2.69
C GLU A 97 -12.90 0.84 3.96
N ILE A 98 -12.80 -0.46 3.97
CA ILE A 98 -12.14 -1.24 5.01
C ILE A 98 -11.21 -2.25 4.35
N GLY A 99 -10.11 -2.57 5.01
CA GLY A 99 -9.11 -3.49 4.47
C GLY A 99 -8.37 -4.27 5.54
N ILE A 100 -7.68 -5.29 5.05
CA ILE A 100 -6.77 -6.12 5.82
C ILE A 100 -5.50 -6.32 5.00
N ASP A 101 -4.35 -6.22 5.67
CA ASP A 101 -3.04 -6.39 5.07
C ASP A 101 -2.33 -7.58 5.73
N TYR A 102 -1.65 -8.36 4.92
CA TYR A 102 -0.70 -9.38 5.35
C TYR A 102 0.69 -8.88 5.04
N LEU A 103 1.38 -8.40 6.07
CA LEU A 103 2.68 -7.75 5.96
C LEU A 103 3.78 -8.68 6.46
N THR A 104 4.86 -8.83 5.70
CA THR A 104 6.08 -9.49 6.14
C THR A 104 7.27 -8.55 6.07
N MET A 105 8.12 -8.57 7.10
CA MET A 105 9.29 -7.70 7.22
C MET A 105 10.61 -8.48 7.20
N GLY A 106 10.55 -9.82 6.98
CA GLY A 106 11.71 -10.70 7.04
C GLY A 106 12.30 -10.85 8.44
N ASP A 107 11.46 -10.76 9.46
CA ASP A 107 11.82 -10.89 10.87
C ASP A 107 10.74 -11.72 11.57
N ASN A 108 11.12 -12.90 12.08
CA ASN A 108 10.20 -13.84 12.70
C ASN A 108 9.35 -13.23 13.82
N VAL A 109 9.87 -12.23 14.55
CA VAL A 109 9.15 -11.58 15.65
C VAL A 109 7.92 -10.80 15.13
N TYR A 110 8.06 -10.13 13.99
CA TYR A 110 6.97 -9.38 13.35
C TYR A 110 6.13 -10.31 12.46
N ASP A 111 6.78 -11.22 11.73
CA ASP A 111 6.13 -12.13 10.78
C ASP A 111 5.26 -13.20 11.45
N ASP A 112 5.41 -13.44 12.77
CA ASP A 112 4.48 -14.23 13.59
C ASP A 112 3.12 -13.50 13.82
N HIS A 113 3.05 -12.20 13.53
CA HIS A 113 1.85 -11.35 13.67
C HIS A 113 1.60 -10.51 12.42
N PRO A 114 1.42 -11.14 11.24
CA PRO A 114 1.48 -10.46 9.94
C PRO A 114 0.21 -9.69 9.57
N LEU A 115 -0.87 -9.81 10.37
CA LEU A 115 -2.17 -9.23 10.02
C LEU A 115 -2.32 -7.82 10.59
N TYR A 116 -2.71 -6.89 9.70
CA TYR A 116 -3.01 -5.50 10.02
C TYR A 116 -4.36 -5.11 9.44
N PHE A 117 -5.07 -4.23 10.13
CA PHE A 117 -6.36 -3.71 9.67
C PHE A 117 -6.22 -2.25 9.30
N ASN A 118 -7.02 -1.85 8.31
CA ASN A 118 -7.09 -0.48 7.86
C ASN A 118 -8.53 -0.08 7.50
N GLY A 119 -8.77 1.21 7.36
CA GLY A 119 -10.03 1.74 6.87
C GLY A 119 -10.00 3.25 6.78
N LYS A 120 -10.83 3.79 5.91
CA LYS A 120 -11.01 5.24 5.79
C LYS A 120 -12.45 5.60 5.42
N ILE A 121 -12.82 6.82 5.76
CA ILE A 121 -14.08 7.47 5.46
C ILE A 121 -13.81 8.85 4.91
N GLY A 122 -14.59 9.30 3.95
CA GLY A 122 -14.41 10.64 3.42
C GLY A 122 -15.36 11.00 2.31
N THR A 123 -15.08 12.12 1.67
CA THR A 123 -15.88 12.69 0.59
C THR A 123 -15.02 12.98 -0.62
N PRO A 124 -15.45 12.61 -1.84
CA PRO A 124 -14.73 12.96 -3.05
C PRO A 124 -14.78 14.47 -3.34
N GLU A 125 -13.89 14.90 -4.21
CA GLU A 125 -13.84 16.29 -4.66
C GLU A 125 -15.19 16.75 -5.28
N GLY A 126 -15.66 17.92 -4.86
CA GLY A 126 -16.94 18.48 -5.32
C GLY A 126 -18.20 17.89 -4.69
N ALA A 127 -18.08 16.94 -3.76
CA ALA A 127 -19.23 16.26 -3.16
C ALA A 127 -19.99 17.08 -2.13
N LEU A 128 -19.31 17.92 -1.35
CA LEU A 128 -19.93 18.74 -0.31
C LEU A 128 -20.57 20.01 -0.89
N PHE A 129 -19.83 20.70 -1.74
CA PHE A 129 -20.26 21.88 -2.50
C PHE A 129 -19.42 21.99 -3.77
N LYS A 130 -19.86 22.82 -4.71
CA LYS A 130 -19.14 23.03 -5.98
C LYS A 130 -17.69 23.43 -5.69
N ASN A 131 -16.73 22.68 -6.25
CA ASN A 131 -15.29 22.85 -6.06
C ASN A 131 -14.79 22.58 -4.62
N SER A 132 -15.56 21.91 -3.77
CA SER A 132 -15.01 21.47 -2.48
C SER A 132 -13.80 20.55 -2.69
N PRO A 133 -12.79 20.57 -1.81
CA PRO A 133 -11.73 19.58 -1.85
C PRO A 133 -12.27 18.18 -1.54
N ALA A 134 -11.53 17.14 -1.88
CA ALA A 134 -11.71 15.82 -1.33
C ALA A 134 -11.17 15.81 0.11
N ILE A 135 -11.80 15.01 0.98
CA ILE A 135 -11.39 14.85 2.39
C ILE A 135 -11.41 13.37 2.72
N ALA A 136 -10.37 12.88 3.38
CA ALA A 136 -10.31 11.54 3.92
C ALA A 136 -9.85 11.57 5.38
N LEU A 137 -10.49 10.78 6.21
CA LEU A 137 -10.07 10.44 7.57
C LEU A 137 -9.90 8.93 7.61
N GLY A 138 -8.80 8.45 8.12
CA GLY A 138 -8.55 7.02 8.10
C GLY A 138 -7.58 6.56 9.17
N ALA A 139 -7.39 5.26 9.17
CA ALA A 139 -6.46 4.60 10.06
C ALA A 139 -5.88 3.35 9.39
N TYR A 140 -4.61 3.05 9.68
CA TYR A 140 -3.91 1.90 9.13
C TYR A 140 -2.87 1.35 10.11
N ASN A 141 -2.28 0.20 9.78
CA ASN A 141 -1.32 -0.52 10.62
C ASN A 141 -1.85 -0.83 12.03
N PHE A 142 -3.13 -1.23 12.10
CA PHE A 142 -3.73 -1.78 13.33
C PHE A 142 -3.38 -3.27 13.42
N GLY A 143 -2.17 -3.55 13.89
CA GLY A 143 -1.68 -4.92 14.03
C GLY A 143 -2.24 -5.64 15.26
N THR A 144 -2.05 -6.95 15.30
CA THR A 144 -2.67 -7.85 16.28
C THR A 144 -1.90 -8.00 17.59
N LYS A 145 -0.63 -7.50 17.64
CA LYS A 145 0.23 -7.65 18.83
C LYS A 145 0.56 -6.31 19.46
N ASN A 146 0.16 -6.15 20.74
CA ASN A 146 0.45 -4.93 21.50
C ASN A 146 1.95 -4.70 21.66
N ASN A 147 2.37 -3.42 21.50
CA ASN A 147 3.74 -2.94 21.58
C ASN A 147 4.72 -3.64 20.62
N LEU A 148 4.20 -4.20 19.52
CA LEU A 148 5.01 -4.79 18.45
C LEU A 148 4.46 -4.42 17.08
N THR A 149 3.19 -4.74 16.77
CA THR A 149 2.59 -4.51 15.45
C THR A 149 1.45 -3.48 15.48
N ASN A 150 1.00 -3.03 16.65
CA ASN A 150 -0.10 -2.08 16.81
C ASN A 150 0.40 -0.63 16.67
N TYR A 151 0.90 -0.27 15.51
CA TYR A 151 1.31 1.12 15.20
C TYR A 151 0.16 2.10 15.28
N ASN A 152 -1.08 1.64 14.97
CA ASN A 152 -2.35 2.35 15.17
C ASN A 152 -2.30 3.78 14.63
N ILE A 153 -1.99 3.91 13.37
CA ILE A 153 -1.81 5.22 12.74
C ILE A 153 -3.18 5.75 12.33
N ALA A 154 -3.54 6.91 12.85
CA ALA A 154 -4.69 7.69 12.39
C ALA A 154 -4.21 8.87 11.54
N TYR A 155 -4.98 9.26 10.53
CA TYR A 155 -4.63 10.37 9.65
C TYR A 155 -5.86 11.13 9.15
N GLY A 156 -5.61 12.36 8.71
CA GLY A 156 -6.56 13.17 7.95
C GLY A 156 -5.89 13.80 6.75
N LEU A 157 -6.55 13.79 5.59
CA LEU A 157 -6.07 14.33 4.33
C LEU A 157 -7.11 15.24 3.68
N ILE A 158 -6.63 16.29 3.05
CA ILE A 158 -7.39 17.15 2.15
C ILE A 158 -6.66 17.20 0.81
N ALA A 159 -7.39 17.04 -0.30
CA ALA A 159 -6.80 17.09 -1.62
C ALA A 159 -7.63 17.93 -2.59
N LYS A 160 -6.94 18.59 -3.53
CA LYS A 160 -7.54 19.40 -4.56
C LYS A 160 -6.84 19.22 -5.90
N THR A 161 -7.63 18.92 -6.92
CA THR A 161 -7.16 18.89 -8.31
C THR A 161 -7.14 20.30 -8.90
N LEU A 162 -5.97 20.71 -9.35
CA LEU A 162 -5.76 22.00 -10.02
C LEU A 162 -5.59 21.77 -11.53
N PRO A 163 -6.21 22.61 -12.39
CA PRO A 163 -6.04 22.49 -13.83
C PRO A 163 -4.57 22.54 -14.21
N TYR A 164 -4.15 21.68 -15.11
CA TYR A 164 -2.79 21.53 -15.64
C TYR A 164 -1.70 21.11 -14.64
N VAL A 165 -1.87 21.39 -13.34
CA VAL A 165 -0.90 21.07 -12.29
C VAL A 165 -1.02 19.61 -11.87
N GLY A 166 -2.24 19.10 -11.72
CA GLY A 166 -2.53 17.81 -11.09
C GLY A 166 -3.16 17.97 -9.71
N ARG A 167 -3.19 16.91 -8.93
CA ARG A 167 -3.76 16.90 -7.58
C ARG A 167 -2.68 17.18 -6.54
N LEU A 168 -2.98 18.07 -5.61
CA LEU A 168 -2.18 18.34 -4.42
C LEU A 168 -2.94 17.82 -3.21
N SER A 169 -2.24 17.13 -2.31
CA SER A 169 -2.80 16.65 -1.04
C SER A 169 -1.92 17.12 0.11
N VAL A 170 -2.56 17.41 1.24
CA VAL A 170 -1.90 17.70 2.50
C VAL A 170 -2.69 17.11 3.65
N GLY A 171 -2.00 16.64 4.66
CA GLY A 171 -2.62 16.07 5.84
C GLY A 171 -1.67 15.93 7.01
N TYR A 172 -2.16 15.22 8.00
CA TYR A 172 -1.43 14.97 9.24
C TYR A 172 -1.72 13.55 9.71
N TYR A 173 -0.70 12.89 10.27
CA TYR A 173 -0.82 11.59 10.89
C TYR A 173 -0.34 11.58 12.33
N MET A 174 -0.84 10.64 13.10
CA MET A 174 -0.37 10.31 14.44
C MET A 174 -0.55 8.81 14.71
N GLY A 175 0.37 8.23 15.47
CA GLY A 175 0.33 6.80 15.79
C GLY A 175 0.90 6.49 17.16
N SER A 176 1.27 5.23 17.39
CA SER A 176 1.78 4.73 18.65
C SER A 176 3.07 5.43 19.08
N GLU A 177 3.05 6.07 20.25
CA GLU A 177 4.23 6.70 20.87
C GLU A 177 5.34 5.69 21.23
N LYS A 178 5.00 4.42 21.33
CA LYS A 178 5.93 3.36 21.72
C LYS A 178 6.62 2.71 20.53
N LEU A 179 6.01 2.80 19.34
CA LEU A 179 6.48 2.09 18.15
C LEU A 179 7.01 3.04 17.07
N LEU A 180 6.50 4.28 17.00
CA LEU A 180 7.01 5.28 16.09
C LEU A 180 8.08 6.10 16.79
N LEU A 181 9.31 5.62 16.68
CA LEU A 181 10.51 6.17 17.31
C LEU A 181 11.53 6.53 16.23
N ASP A 182 12.38 7.51 16.52
CA ASP A 182 13.56 7.82 15.72
C ASP A 182 14.72 6.85 16.00
N SER A 183 15.86 7.03 15.32
CA SER A 183 17.06 6.22 15.51
C SER A 183 17.69 6.31 16.91
N LYS A 184 17.29 7.30 17.70
CA LYS A 184 17.73 7.47 19.09
C LYS A 184 16.72 6.94 20.11
N LEU A 185 15.68 6.23 19.62
CA LEU A 185 14.54 5.71 20.39
C LEU A 185 13.72 6.82 21.06
N ALA A 186 13.80 8.06 20.56
CA ALA A 186 12.95 9.13 20.98
C ALA A 186 11.62 9.07 20.20
N LYS A 187 10.53 9.49 20.86
CA LYS A 187 9.19 9.55 20.28
C LYS A 187 9.17 10.48 19.06
N ASP A 188 8.74 9.92 17.93
CA ASP A 188 8.52 10.65 16.69
C ASP A 188 7.29 10.07 15.95
N ASN A 189 6.13 10.19 16.60
CA ASN A 189 4.91 9.43 16.26
C ASN A 189 3.86 10.21 15.50
N SER A 190 4.19 11.40 14.99
CA SER A 190 3.24 12.21 14.24
C SER A 190 3.93 13.16 13.28
N GLY A 191 3.21 13.59 12.25
CA GLY A 191 3.80 14.49 11.27
C GLY A 191 2.90 14.81 10.09
N ILE A 192 3.45 15.53 9.12
CA ILE A 192 2.78 16.00 7.93
C ILE A 192 2.80 14.90 6.87
N LEU A 193 1.69 14.80 6.13
CA LEU A 193 1.57 14.07 4.87
C LEU A 193 1.38 15.09 3.75
N ALA A 194 2.10 14.92 2.64
CA ALA A 194 1.94 15.76 1.46
C ALA A 194 2.12 14.92 0.19
N SER A 195 1.37 15.23 -0.86
CA SER A 195 1.58 14.61 -2.16
C SER A 195 1.23 15.51 -3.32
N TRP A 196 1.83 15.18 -4.46
CA TRP A 196 1.43 15.62 -5.77
C TRP A 196 1.28 14.41 -6.67
N ASP A 197 0.17 14.32 -7.40
CA ASP A 197 -0.04 13.26 -8.37
C ASP A 197 -0.79 13.77 -9.61
N ARG A 198 -0.52 13.13 -10.76
CA ARG A 198 -1.09 13.54 -12.03
C ARG A 198 -1.15 12.41 -13.06
N PRO A 199 -2.31 12.16 -13.71
CA PRO A 199 -2.37 11.41 -14.97
C PRO A 199 -1.63 12.18 -16.08
N MET A 200 -0.70 11.52 -16.76
CA MET A 200 0.14 12.10 -17.82
C MET A 200 -0.46 11.84 -19.20
N LYS A 201 -1.69 12.29 -19.41
CA LYS A 201 -2.49 12.03 -20.62
C LYS A 201 -1.84 12.55 -21.90
N GLU A 202 -1.04 13.59 -21.80
CA GLU A 202 -0.25 14.14 -22.90
C GLU A 202 0.83 13.17 -23.42
N ILE A 203 1.21 12.17 -22.61
CA ILE A 203 2.15 11.09 -22.95
C ILE A 203 1.37 9.82 -23.25
N SER A 204 0.52 9.40 -22.30
CA SER A 204 -0.34 8.21 -22.41
C SER A 204 -1.49 8.26 -21.42
N GLU A 205 -2.68 7.84 -21.83
CA GLU A 205 -3.84 7.66 -20.94
C GLU A 205 -3.61 6.59 -19.86
N LYS A 206 -2.58 5.78 -20.00
CA LYS A 206 -2.20 4.69 -19.08
C LYS A 206 -1.18 5.11 -18.03
N LEU A 207 -0.62 6.30 -18.16
CA LEU A 207 0.51 6.77 -17.36
C LEU A 207 0.04 7.75 -16.29
N TRP A 208 0.48 7.52 -15.06
CA TRP A 208 0.30 8.40 -13.91
C TRP A 208 1.63 8.58 -13.19
N PHE A 209 1.91 9.79 -12.69
CA PHE A 209 3.08 10.13 -11.89
C PHE A 209 2.68 10.63 -10.53
N ALA A 210 3.52 10.34 -9.53
CA ALA A 210 3.35 10.87 -8.19
C ALA A 210 4.68 11.11 -7.48
N VAL A 211 4.58 12.04 -6.53
CA VAL A 211 5.56 12.26 -5.46
C VAL A 211 4.76 12.39 -4.18
N ASP A 212 5.15 11.68 -3.13
CA ASP A 212 4.57 11.83 -1.82
C ASP A 212 5.64 11.91 -0.72
N TYR A 213 5.25 12.46 0.42
CA TYR A 213 6.13 12.69 1.55
C TYR A 213 5.40 12.43 2.86
N GLN A 214 6.01 11.65 3.70
CA GLN A 214 5.65 11.50 5.11
C GLN A 214 6.79 12.06 5.97
N SER A 215 6.49 13.06 6.78
CA SER A 215 7.49 13.64 7.69
C SER A 215 7.75 12.74 8.88
N GLY A 216 8.81 13.07 9.63
CA GLY A 216 9.29 12.31 10.78
C GLY A 216 10.54 11.48 10.43
N ASN A 217 11.29 11.15 11.49
CA ASN A 217 12.48 10.31 11.42
C ASN A 217 12.20 8.89 11.94
N ASN A 218 10.92 8.55 12.12
CA ASN A 218 10.50 7.19 12.40
C ASN A 218 10.59 6.31 11.12
N TYR A 219 10.35 5.02 11.24
CA TYR A 219 10.52 4.08 10.13
C TYR A 219 9.60 4.32 8.92
N LEU A 220 8.56 5.16 9.05
CA LEU A 220 7.64 5.52 7.96
C LEU A 220 8.03 6.82 7.26
N GLY A 221 8.85 7.66 7.89
CA GLY A 221 9.24 8.96 7.33
C GLY A 221 10.03 8.80 6.04
N SER A 222 9.50 9.31 4.92
CA SER A 222 10.13 9.12 3.62
C SER A 222 9.64 10.12 2.57
N LEU A 223 10.48 10.39 1.57
CA LEU A 223 10.14 11.02 0.31
C LEU A 223 10.07 9.93 -0.77
N ASN A 224 8.95 9.84 -1.45
CA ASN A 224 8.69 8.77 -2.41
C ASN A 224 8.29 9.38 -3.75
N PHE A 225 8.74 8.76 -4.84
CA PHE A 225 8.37 9.19 -6.18
C PHE A 225 8.30 8.00 -7.13
N GLY A 226 7.41 8.07 -8.10
CA GLY A 226 7.23 6.97 -9.02
C GLY A 226 6.19 7.24 -10.09
N PHE A 227 5.91 6.19 -10.83
CA PHE A 227 4.87 6.20 -11.85
C PHE A 227 4.08 4.91 -11.82
N SER A 228 2.82 4.98 -12.26
CA SER A 228 1.96 3.83 -12.50
C SER A 228 1.70 3.66 -13.99
N TRP A 229 1.63 2.40 -14.42
CA TRP A 229 1.18 2.00 -15.74
C TRP A 229 -0.06 1.12 -15.66
N ALA A 230 -1.15 1.56 -16.29
CA ALA A 230 -2.37 0.78 -16.39
C ALA A 230 -2.28 -0.23 -17.54
N PHE A 231 -2.18 -1.51 -17.21
CA PHE A 231 -2.17 -2.60 -18.20
C PHE A 231 -3.57 -2.89 -18.74
N SER A 232 -4.58 -2.75 -17.87
CA SER A 232 -6.00 -2.83 -18.20
C SER A 232 -6.79 -1.84 -17.34
N PRO A 233 -8.11 -1.67 -17.55
CA PRO A 233 -8.92 -0.83 -16.69
C PRO A 233 -8.86 -1.22 -15.20
N ASN A 234 -8.63 -2.50 -14.90
CA ASN A 234 -8.67 -3.08 -13.57
C ASN A 234 -7.30 -3.42 -13.00
N VAL A 235 -6.22 -3.29 -13.78
CA VAL A 235 -4.88 -3.71 -13.38
C VAL A 235 -3.88 -2.61 -13.66
N SER A 236 -3.18 -2.16 -12.64
CA SER A 236 -2.04 -1.24 -12.76
C SER A 236 -0.85 -1.73 -11.95
N VAL A 237 0.32 -1.21 -12.29
CA VAL A 237 1.55 -1.42 -11.52
C VAL A 237 2.21 -0.07 -11.29
N ILE A 238 2.51 0.21 -10.04
CA ILE A 238 3.37 1.35 -9.64
C ILE A 238 4.81 0.86 -9.60
N PHE A 239 5.72 1.68 -10.10
CA PHE A 239 7.16 1.57 -9.93
C PHE A 239 7.63 2.83 -9.22
N GLY A 240 8.23 2.68 -8.05
CA GLY A 240 8.63 3.81 -7.22
C GLY A 240 9.97 3.62 -6.54
N TYR A 241 10.43 4.70 -5.96
CA TYR A 241 11.64 4.74 -5.14
C TYR A 241 11.36 5.54 -3.87
N ASP A 242 11.76 4.97 -2.73
CA ASP A 242 11.52 5.51 -1.41
C ASP A 242 12.86 5.91 -0.78
N ILE A 243 12.96 7.18 -0.39
CA ILE A 243 14.11 7.76 0.30
C ILE A 243 13.69 8.04 1.73
N TYR A 244 14.17 7.23 2.67
CA TYR A 244 13.81 7.39 4.07
C TYR A 244 14.51 8.60 4.70
N ASN A 245 13.79 9.34 5.54
CA ASN A 245 14.28 10.56 6.19
C ASN A 245 15.43 10.28 7.16
N ASP A 246 15.39 9.13 7.85
CA ASP A 246 16.47 8.67 8.73
C ASP A 246 16.82 7.20 8.39
N SER A 247 17.97 7.02 7.77
CA SER A 247 18.47 5.71 7.34
C SER A 247 18.96 4.81 8.48
N GLU A 248 19.05 5.34 9.70
CA GLU A 248 19.50 4.61 10.89
C GLU A 248 18.34 4.13 11.77
N THR A 249 17.12 4.60 11.51
CA THR A 249 15.93 4.14 12.23
C THR A 249 15.64 2.67 11.90
N LEU A 250 15.33 1.87 12.93
CA LEU A 250 14.96 0.47 12.75
C LEU A 250 13.54 0.35 12.20
N TYR A 251 13.34 -0.50 11.19
CA TYR A 251 12.01 -0.87 10.71
C TYR A 251 11.57 -2.26 11.23
N ASN A 252 12.51 -3.07 11.72
CA ASN A 252 12.26 -4.29 12.46
C ASN A 252 13.34 -4.47 13.52
N SER A 253 13.44 -5.63 14.18
CA SER A 253 14.33 -5.85 15.32
C SER A 253 15.82 -5.79 14.98
N VAL A 254 16.21 -5.88 13.71
CA VAL A 254 17.63 -6.01 13.29
C VAL A 254 18.04 -5.16 12.10
N ASN A 255 17.10 -4.60 11.36
CA ASN A 255 17.40 -3.90 10.11
C ASN A 255 17.04 -2.42 10.19
N THR A 256 17.91 -1.57 9.65
CA THR A 256 17.70 -0.13 9.53
C THR A 256 17.01 0.25 8.23
N ASN A 257 16.45 1.45 8.21
CA ASN A 257 15.71 2.04 7.10
C ASN A 257 16.64 2.46 5.97
N LYS A 258 16.98 1.54 5.08
CA LYS A 258 17.71 1.87 3.84
C LYS A 258 16.72 2.07 2.69
N ASN A 259 17.06 2.94 1.74
CA ASN A 259 16.21 3.25 0.59
C ASN A 259 15.72 2.00 -0.14
N THR A 260 14.50 2.07 -0.66
CA THR A 260 13.87 0.96 -1.35
C THR A 260 13.46 1.32 -2.78
N PHE A 261 13.49 0.31 -3.63
CA PHE A 261 12.72 0.28 -4.87
C PHE A 261 11.43 -0.47 -4.60
N THR A 262 10.30 0.11 -4.98
CA THR A 262 8.98 -0.50 -4.80
C THR A 262 8.32 -0.83 -6.12
N THR A 263 7.63 -1.97 -6.16
CA THR A 263 6.62 -2.28 -7.17
C THR A 263 5.33 -2.66 -6.47
N GLN A 264 4.22 -2.07 -6.92
CA GLN A 264 2.90 -2.26 -6.31
C GLN A 264 1.93 -2.64 -7.41
N LEU A 265 1.37 -3.83 -7.31
CA LEU A 265 0.37 -4.36 -8.24
C LEU A 265 -1.01 -4.13 -7.67
N ASP A 266 -1.83 -3.38 -8.39
CA ASP A 266 -3.23 -3.08 -8.04
C ASP A 266 -4.18 -3.84 -8.95
N ILE A 267 -5.12 -4.58 -8.37
CA ILE A 267 -6.16 -5.31 -9.10
C ILE A 267 -7.53 -5.01 -8.49
N ASN A 268 -8.48 -4.52 -9.29
CA ASN A 268 -9.87 -4.30 -8.89
C ASN A 268 -10.80 -5.37 -9.48
N PHE A 269 -11.76 -5.83 -8.67
CA PHE A 269 -12.74 -6.87 -9.04
C PHE A 269 -14.17 -6.38 -8.90
#